data_da8cb7dbd674a7e8b1b28bddea78c228
#
_entry.id   da8cb7dbd674a7e8b1b28bddea78c228
#
_cell.length_a   1.000
_cell.length_b   1.000
_cell.length_c   1.000
_cell.angle_alpha   90.00
_cell.angle_beta   90.00
_cell.angle_gamma   90.00
#
_symmetry.space_group_name_H-M   'P 1'
#
loop_
_entity.id
_entity.type
_entity.pdbx_description
1 polymer ?
#
loop_
_entity_poly.entity_id
_entity_poly.type
_entity_poly.pdbx_seq_one_letter_code
_entity_poly.pdbx_strand_id
1 'polypeptide(L)'
;EQYCQYTRLSGMDSILQCKTIRLGCVTEFNDVVDKQQFGSIEEQILYYSLCFSTGKNENLPLWYLYSSMDGQGARIRMSKSTIAKLLENAQYALLKVDSSSKKVVKRIELKPTDIDVKFEDVLYYRVHEGTNKVDLKYNTMTNYSIPMDEFKIYQQEHTGFLKGLIWYYEKETRLLIKLRGAVADSIRNRVKDIERGEIKYKIELSLETIYPKIIIDFGPEMDSLDDCWHLTSGKEFNGIRDFIYSTSRTHLSSYKGTIKMNLCQKCDKR
;
A
#
# COMPACT_ATOMS: atom_id res chain seq x y z
N GLU A 1 -9.73 -5.34 -14.68
CA GLU A 1 -9.29 -5.28 -13.29
C GLU A 1 -8.52 -3.98 -13.07
N GLN A 2 -8.73 -3.35 -11.91
CA GLN A 2 -8.08 -2.10 -11.49
C GLN A 2 -7.36 -2.34 -10.17
N TYR A 3 -6.18 -1.77 -10.03
CA TYR A 3 -5.37 -1.77 -8.82
C TYR A 3 -5.33 -0.36 -8.26
N CYS A 4 -5.74 -0.19 -7.01
CA CYS A 4 -5.89 1.10 -6.36
C CYS A 4 -5.00 1.18 -5.11
N GLN A 5 -4.18 2.21 -5.03
CA GLN A 5 -3.37 2.50 -3.84
C GLN A 5 -3.84 3.81 -3.23
N TYR A 6 -4.34 3.76 -2.00
CA TYR A 6 -4.86 4.90 -1.25
C TYR A 6 -3.74 5.58 -0.47
N THR A 7 -3.77 6.90 -0.41
CA THR A 7 -2.77 7.69 0.30
C THR A 7 -3.31 9.06 0.71
N ARG A 8 -2.63 9.71 1.66
CA ARG A 8 -2.90 11.09 2.02
C ARG A 8 -2.51 12.03 0.87
N LEU A 9 -3.09 13.24 0.85
CA LEU A 9 -2.74 14.25 -0.17
C LEU A 9 -1.25 14.55 -0.20
N SER A 10 -0.58 14.66 0.96
CA SER A 10 0.87 14.87 1.02
C SER A 10 1.69 13.73 0.42
N GLY A 11 1.21 12.49 0.59
CA GLY A 11 1.82 11.32 -0.04
C GLY A 11 1.63 11.33 -1.56
N MET A 12 0.42 11.67 -2.01
CA MET A 12 0.11 11.82 -3.43
C MET A 12 0.97 12.90 -4.08
N ASP A 13 1.06 14.06 -3.45
CA ASP A 13 1.89 15.16 -3.95
C ASP A 13 3.36 14.75 -4.14
N SER A 14 3.93 14.07 -3.13
CA SER A 14 5.28 13.51 -3.23
C SER A 14 5.43 12.52 -4.38
N ILE A 15 4.45 11.62 -4.57
CA ILE A 15 4.46 10.63 -5.66
C ILE A 15 4.46 11.35 -7.01
N LEU A 16 3.64 12.38 -7.18
CA LEU A 16 3.51 13.09 -8.44
C LEU A 16 4.73 13.96 -8.74
N GLN A 17 5.30 14.63 -7.74
CA GLN A 17 6.52 15.43 -7.91
C GLN A 17 7.73 14.55 -8.25
N CYS A 18 7.92 13.45 -7.52
CA CYS A 18 9.07 12.57 -7.68
C CYS A 18 8.88 11.52 -8.77
N LYS A 19 7.66 11.29 -9.24
CA LYS A 19 7.26 10.16 -10.11
C LYS A 19 7.75 8.81 -9.57
N THR A 20 7.68 8.66 -8.27
CA THR A 20 8.08 7.42 -7.56
C THR A 20 7.06 7.08 -6.50
N ILE A 21 6.94 5.78 -6.19
CA ILE A 21 6.14 5.29 -5.08
C ILE A 21 7.03 4.50 -4.11
N ARG A 22 6.77 4.61 -2.81
CA ARG A 22 7.59 3.97 -1.80
C ARG A 22 6.89 2.76 -1.19
N LEU A 23 7.63 1.65 -1.12
CA LEU A 23 7.25 0.47 -0.37
C LEU A 23 7.72 0.62 1.07
N GLY A 24 6.82 0.35 2.01
CA GLY A 24 7.13 0.31 3.45
C GLY A 24 7.77 -1.02 3.86
N CYS A 25 8.61 -1.00 4.88
CA CYS A 25 9.08 -2.23 5.51
C CYS A 25 7.91 -2.95 6.19
N VAL A 26 7.86 -4.29 6.14
CA VAL A 26 6.77 -5.06 6.77
C VAL A 26 6.74 -4.91 8.29
N THR A 27 7.84 -4.46 8.91
CA THR A 27 7.85 -4.08 10.34
C THR A 27 6.88 -2.94 10.67
N GLU A 28 6.47 -2.14 9.67
CA GLU A 28 5.53 -1.03 9.80
C GLU A 28 4.05 -1.47 9.61
N PHE A 29 3.76 -2.74 9.35
CA PHE A 29 2.40 -3.24 9.20
C PHE A 29 1.58 -3.05 10.48
N ASN A 30 0.32 -2.68 10.35
CA ASN A 30 -0.60 -2.50 11.46
C ASN A 30 -1.02 -3.85 12.08
N ASP A 31 -1.19 -4.88 11.24
CA ASP A 31 -1.58 -6.21 11.67
C ASP A 31 -0.36 -6.98 12.18
N VAL A 32 -0.38 -7.32 13.47
CA VAL A 32 0.69 -8.08 14.12
C VAL A 32 0.81 -9.50 13.55
N VAL A 33 -0.34 -10.13 13.23
CA VAL A 33 -0.38 -11.48 12.66
C VAL A 33 0.23 -11.48 11.27
N ASP A 34 -0.04 -10.43 10.49
CA ASP A 34 0.53 -10.24 9.16
C ASP A 34 2.08 -10.11 9.24
N LYS A 35 2.60 -9.36 10.20
CA LYS A 35 4.06 -9.25 10.43
C LYS A 35 4.72 -10.57 10.81
N GLN A 36 4.06 -11.35 11.67
CA GLN A 36 4.62 -12.61 12.19
C GLN A 36 4.91 -13.66 11.11
N GLN A 37 4.26 -13.56 9.94
CA GLN A 37 4.54 -14.46 8.81
C GLN A 37 5.98 -14.37 8.32
N PHE A 38 6.65 -13.24 8.54
CA PHE A 38 8.02 -12.99 8.06
C PHE A 38 9.10 -13.42 9.05
N GLY A 39 8.72 -14.07 10.16
CA GLY A 39 9.67 -14.58 11.16
C GLY A 39 10.21 -13.52 12.10
N SER A 40 11.49 -13.60 12.44
CA SER A 40 12.16 -12.67 13.37
C SER A 40 12.30 -11.26 12.79
N ILE A 41 12.65 -10.30 13.65
CA ILE A 41 12.86 -8.90 13.21
C ILE A 41 14.00 -8.82 12.18
N GLU A 42 15.05 -9.63 12.31
CA GLU A 42 16.17 -9.70 11.36
C GLU A 42 15.73 -10.14 9.97
N GLU A 43 14.68 -10.97 9.88
CA GLU A 43 14.07 -11.33 8.59
C GLU A 43 13.07 -10.27 8.14
N GLN A 44 12.21 -9.77 9.03
CA GLN A 44 11.19 -8.77 8.69
C GLN A 44 11.79 -7.50 8.05
N ILE A 45 12.93 -7.02 8.52
CA ILE A 45 13.60 -5.82 7.99
C ILE A 45 14.08 -5.97 6.53
N LEU A 46 14.06 -7.18 5.99
CA LEU A 46 14.42 -7.45 4.60
C LEU A 46 13.24 -7.40 3.64
N TYR A 47 12.00 -7.34 4.15
CA TYR A 47 10.81 -7.35 3.32
C TYR A 47 10.14 -5.99 3.25
N TYR A 48 9.75 -5.60 2.04
CA TYR A 48 9.08 -4.34 1.74
C TYR A 48 7.83 -4.59 0.92
N SER A 49 6.75 -3.91 1.25
CA SER A 49 5.46 -4.12 0.59
C SER A 49 4.81 -2.83 0.14
N LEU A 50 4.12 -2.93 -1.00
CA LEU A 50 3.16 -1.96 -1.48
C LEU A 50 1.85 -2.70 -1.73
N CYS A 51 0.80 -2.27 -1.04
CA CYS A 51 -0.50 -2.92 -1.06
C CYS A 51 -1.45 -2.15 -1.98
N PHE A 52 -2.13 -2.90 -2.85
CA PHE A 52 -3.18 -2.39 -3.72
C PHE A 52 -4.50 -3.03 -3.34
N SER A 53 -5.57 -2.27 -3.36
CA SER A 53 -6.91 -2.84 -3.38
C SER A 53 -7.34 -3.12 -4.82
N THR A 54 -7.94 -4.28 -5.05
CA THR A 54 -8.45 -4.66 -6.36
C THR A 54 -9.96 -4.50 -6.46
N GLY A 55 -10.45 -4.16 -7.63
CA GLY A 55 -11.89 -4.04 -7.91
C GLY A 55 -12.23 -2.87 -8.82
N LYS A 56 -13.46 -2.87 -9.32
CA LYS A 56 -13.98 -1.79 -10.16
C LYS A 56 -14.51 -0.62 -9.34
N ASN A 57 -15.03 -0.93 -8.16
CA ASN A 57 -15.70 0.05 -7.31
C ASN A 57 -14.72 0.62 -6.28
N GLU A 58 -15.02 1.84 -5.85
CA GLU A 58 -14.34 2.44 -4.72
C GLU A 58 -14.65 1.67 -3.43
N ASN A 59 -13.69 1.67 -2.52
CA ASN A 59 -13.81 1.03 -1.21
C ASN A 59 -13.84 2.11 -0.13
N LEU A 60 -15.01 2.42 0.38
CA LEU A 60 -15.21 3.47 1.36
C LEU A 60 -14.39 3.30 2.65
N PRO A 61 -14.32 2.11 3.28
CA PRO A 61 -13.41 1.88 4.40
C PRO A 61 -11.96 2.27 4.13
N LEU A 62 -11.44 2.02 2.93
CA LEU A 62 -10.05 2.34 2.59
C LEU A 62 -9.78 3.84 2.47
N TRP A 63 -10.78 4.63 2.07
CA TRP A 63 -10.68 6.08 2.09
C TRP A 63 -10.38 6.61 3.50
N TYR A 64 -11.05 6.08 4.53
CA TYR A 64 -10.85 6.51 5.91
C TYR A 64 -9.63 5.89 6.57
N LEU A 65 -9.29 4.64 6.25
CA LEU A 65 -8.16 3.94 6.88
C LEU A 65 -6.80 4.38 6.32
N TYR A 66 -6.72 4.62 5.01
CA TYR A 66 -5.43 4.79 4.33
C TYR A 66 -5.21 6.15 3.67
N SER A 67 -6.28 6.94 3.46
CA SER A 67 -6.10 8.30 2.94
C SER A 67 -6.02 9.33 4.07
N SER A 68 -7.10 9.54 4.80
CA SER A 68 -7.15 10.33 6.03
C SER A 68 -8.45 10.06 6.77
N MET A 69 -8.48 10.23 8.10
CA MET A 69 -9.66 9.96 8.93
C MET A 69 -10.86 10.87 8.59
N ASP A 70 -10.63 11.98 7.91
CA ASP A 70 -11.63 12.93 7.44
C ASP A 70 -12.08 12.67 5.98
N GLY A 71 -11.58 11.58 5.34
CA GLY A 71 -11.90 11.26 3.95
C GLY A 71 -11.22 12.15 2.91
N GLN A 72 -10.35 13.07 3.35
CA GLN A 72 -9.53 13.89 2.46
C GLN A 72 -8.27 13.12 2.08
N GLY A 73 -8.19 12.67 0.85
CA GLY A 73 -7.03 11.95 0.36
C GLY A 73 -7.12 11.70 -1.12
N ALA A 74 -6.26 10.85 -1.61
CA ALA A 74 -6.25 10.46 -3.01
C ALA A 74 -5.92 8.97 -3.16
N ARG A 75 -6.29 8.40 -4.30
CA ARG A 75 -5.82 7.09 -4.72
C ARG A 75 -5.27 7.13 -6.12
N ILE A 76 -4.20 6.37 -6.35
CA ILE A 76 -3.73 6.05 -7.69
C ILE A 76 -4.50 4.83 -8.17
N ARG A 77 -4.99 4.91 -9.39
CA ARG A 77 -5.67 3.81 -10.07
C ARG A 77 -4.90 3.42 -11.32
N MET A 78 -4.61 2.12 -11.44
CA MET A 78 -3.86 1.55 -12.54
C MET A 78 -4.58 0.32 -13.09
N SER A 79 -4.59 0.15 -14.42
CA SER A 79 -5.08 -1.07 -15.04
C SER A 79 -4.09 -2.22 -14.86
N LYS A 80 -4.56 -3.46 -15.06
CA LYS A 80 -3.71 -4.65 -15.05
C LYS A 80 -2.55 -4.53 -16.04
N SER A 81 -2.80 -4.02 -17.24
CA SER A 81 -1.74 -3.79 -18.24
C SER A 81 -0.75 -2.71 -17.84
N THR A 82 -1.19 -1.70 -17.08
CA THR A 82 -0.31 -0.65 -16.56
C THR A 82 0.62 -1.22 -15.48
N ILE A 83 0.09 -2.03 -14.55
CA ILE A 83 0.91 -2.72 -13.53
C ILE A 83 1.89 -3.70 -14.18
N ALA A 84 1.45 -4.50 -15.15
CA ALA A 84 2.36 -5.41 -15.87
C ALA A 84 3.54 -4.63 -16.49
N LYS A 85 3.25 -3.52 -17.18
CA LYS A 85 4.30 -2.66 -17.75
C LYS A 85 5.21 -2.03 -16.68
N LEU A 86 4.67 -1.67 -15.52
CA LEU A 86 5.46 -1.16 -14.40
C LEU A 86 6.45 -2.21 -13.92
N LEU A 87 6.00 -3.45 -13.69
CA LEU A 87 6.84 -4.53 -13.16
C LEU A 87 7.88 -5.01 -14.18
N GLU A 88 7.54 -5.05 -15.47
CA GLU A 88 8.46 -5.43 -16.54
C GLU A 88 9.67 -4.47 -16.66
N ASN A 89 9.44 -3.18 -16.42
CA ASN A 89 10.47 -2.13 -16.53
C ASN A 89 10.83 -1.50 -15.18
N ALA A 90 10.62 -2.23 -14.10
CA ALA A 90 10.76 -1.69 -12.75
C ALA A 90 12.19 -1.29 -12.43
N GLN A 91 12.35 -0.08 -11.94
CA GLN A 91 13.59 0.42 -11.36
C GLN A 91 13.38 0.66 -9.87
N TYR A 92 14.20 0.02 -9.06
CA TYR A 92 14.11 0.07 -7.61
C TYR A 92 15.34 0.73 -7.00
N ALA A 93 15.13 1.51 -5.95
CA ALA A 93 16.21 2.04 -5.13
C ALA A 93 15.91 1.82 -3.65
N LEU A 94 16.93 1.41 -2.89
CA LEU A 94 16.87 1.36 -1.43
C LEU A 94 17.21 2.74 -0.86
N LEU A 95 16.31 3.28 -0.05
CA LEU A 95 16.48 4.55 0.63
C LEU A 95 16.77 4.30 2.11
N LYS A 96 17.87 4.85 2.61
CA LYS A 96 18.09 5.02 4.05
C LYS A 96 17.52 6.37 4.47
N VAL A 97 16.61 6.36 5.43
CA VAL A 97 15.91 7.55 5.94
C VAL A 97 16.30 7.75 7.40
N ASP A 98 16.75 8.94 7.74
CA ASP A 98 16.93 9.37 9.11
C ASP A 98 15.56 9.62 9.75
N SER A 99 15.26 8.96 10.86
CA SER A 99 13.92 8.98 11.47
C SER A 99 13.60 10.33 12.09
N SER A 100 14.58 11.06 12.57
CA SER A 100 14.40 12.35 13.25
C SER A 100 14.11 13.47 12.25
N SER A 101 14.94 13.58 11.22
CA SER A 101 14.79 14.60 10.17
C SER A 101 13.85 14.22 9.05
N LYS A 102 13.46 12.93 8.94
CA LYS A 102 12.69 12.32 7.84
C LYS A 102 13.35 12.49 6.46
N LYS A 103 14.65 12.80 6.43
CA LYS A 103 15.40 13.01 5.18
C LYS A 103 16.02 11.70 4.69
N VAL A 104 16.07 11.54 3.38
CA VAL A 104 16.84 10.47 2.74
C VAL A 104 18.31 10.83 2.86
N VAL A 105 19.07 9.99 3.58
CA VAL A 105 20.53 10.18 3.82
C VAL A 105 21.37 9.32 2.90
N LYS A 106 20.78 8.29 2.29
CA LYS A 106 21.45 7.45 1.29
C LYS A 106 20.42 6.84 0.33
N ARG A 107 20.80 6.77 -0.95
CA ARG A 107 20.06 6.07 -2.02
C ARG A 107 20.99 5.07 -2.69
N ILE A 108 20.53 3.85 -2.89
CA ILE A 108 21.27 2.76 -3.53
C ILE A 108 20.36 2.16 -4.60
N GLU A 109 20.79 2.18 -5.86
CA GLU A 109 20.08 1.49 -6.93
C GLU A 109 20.18 -0.03 -6.71
N LEU A 110 19.04 -0.71 -6.81
CA LEU A 110 18.96 -2.16 -6.63
C LEU A 110 19.02 -2.86 -7.99
N LYS A 111 19.88 -3.88 -8.07
CA LYS A 111 19.94 -4.75 -9.24
C LYS A 111 18.94 -5.89 -9.09
N PRO A 112 18.54 -6.56 -10.18
CA PRO A 112 17.67 -7.74 -10.11
C PRO A 112 18.22 -8.86 -9.20
N THR A 113 19.53 -8.97 -9.06
CA THR A 113 20.20 -9.94 -8.18
C THR A 113 20.11 -9.60 -6.69
N ASP A 114 19.81 -8.36 -6.36
CA ASP A 114 19.73 -7.85 -4.99
C ASP A 114 18.35 -8.07 -4.36
N ILE A 115 17.35 -8.45 -5.16
CA ILE A 115 15.95 -8.53 -4.76
C ILE A 115 15.23 -9.76 -5.32
N ASP A 116 14.22 -10.23 -4.58
CA ASP A 116 13.12 -11.05 -5.08
C ASP A 116 11.88 -10.19 -5.13
N VAL A 117 11.15 -10.26 -6.21
CA VAL A 117 9.91 -9.50 -6.43
C VAL A 117 8.76 -10.49 -6.65
N LYS A 118 7.69 -10.34 -5.86
CA LYS A 118 6.43 -11.06 -6.04
C LYS A 118 5.29 -10.06 -6.15
N PHE A 119 4.32 -10.35 -7.02
CA PHE A 119 3.09 -9.57 -7.16
C PHE A 119 1.92 -10.53 -7.23
N GLU A 120 1.19 -10.68 -6.12
CA GLU A 120 0.17 -11.70 -5.94
C GLU A 120 -1.02 -11.17 -5.13
N ASP A 121 -2.19 -11.79 -5.32
CA ASP A 121 -3.37 -11.55 -4.50
C ASP A 121 -3.20 -12.14 -3.11
N VAL A 122 -3.68 -11.42 -2.11
CA VAL A 122 -3.72 -11.91 -0.74
C VAL A 122 -4.81 -12.97 -0.59
N LEU A 123 -4.44 -14.09 0.02
CA LEU A 123 -5.34 -15.16 0.42
C LEU A 123 -5.82 -14.89 1.84
N TYR A 124 -7.12 -14.78 2.02
CA TYR A 124 -7.74 -14.56 3.32
C TYR A 124 -8.11 -15.90 3.99
N TYR A 125 -7.90 -15.98 5.29
CA TYR A 125 -8.17 -17.20 6.02
C TYR A 125 -8.95 -16.97 7.32
N ARG A 126 -9.66 -18.01 7.76
CA ARG A 126 -10.30 -18.11 9.07
C ARG A 126 -10.05 -19.50 9.64
N VAL A 127 -9.44 -19.55 10.83
CA VAL A 127 -9.31 -20.77 11.60
C VAL A 127 -10.61 -20.99 12.39
N HIS A 128 -11.15 -22.20 12.33
CA HIS A 128 -12.31 -22.58 13.14
C HIS A 128 -11.83 -23.21 14.46
N GLU A 129 -12.09 -22.51 15.56
CA GLU A 129 -11.75 -23.01 16.90
C GLU A 129 -12.41 -24.37 17.17
N GLY A 130 -11.66 -25.28 17.78
CA GLY A 130 -12.14 -26.64 18.13
C GLY A 130 -12.29 -27.58 16.92
N THR A 131 -11.90 -27.18 15.73
CA THR A 131 -11.90 -28.02 14.52
C THR A 131 -10.52 -28.04 13.88
N ASN A 132 -10.25 -29.07 13.06
CA ASN A 132 -9.03 -29.11 12.24
C ASN A 132 -9.26 -28.51 10.85
N LYS A 133 -9.99 -27.37 10.76
CA LYS A 133 -10.37 -26.78 9.48
C LYS A 133 -10.01 -25.29 9.41
N VAL A 134 -9.59 -24.86 8.23
CA VAL A 134 -9.32 -23.47 7.87
C VAL A 134 -10.04 -23.13 6.59
N ASP A 135 -10.88 -22.09 6.63
CA ASP A 135 -11.49 -21.54 5.41
C ASP A 135 -10.52 -20.61 4.73
N LEU A 136 -10.43 -20.74 3.41
CA LEU A 136 -9.61 -19.90 2.54
C LEU A 136 -10.49 -19.16 1.53
N LYS A 137 -10.12 -17.92 1.22
CA LYS A 137 -10.83 -17.07 0.28
C LYS A 137 -9.88 -16.16 -0.49
N TYR A 138 -9.88 -16.28 -1.81
CA TYR A 138 -9.25 -15.32 -2.72
C TYR A 138 -10.22 -14.20 -3.12
N ASN A 139 -9.69 -13.11 -3.65
CA ASN A 139 -10.49 -11.96 -4.12
C ASN A 139 -11.57 -12.34 -5.13
N THR A 140 -11.33 -13.36 -5.94
CA THR A 140 -12.18 -13.79 -7.08
C THR A 140 -12.80 -15.15 -6.93
N MET A 141 -12.46 -15.92 -5.90
CA MET A 141 -12.88 -17.31 -5.73
C MET A 141 -13.94 -17.50 -4.65
N THR A 142 -14.69 -18.59 -4.76
CA THR A 142 -15.53 -19.10 -3.69
C THR A 142 -14.69 -19.59 -2.52
N ASN A 143 -15.26 -19.54 -1.31
CA ASN A 143 -14.63 -20.09 -0.12
C ASN A 143 -14.44 -21.62 -0.27
N TYR A 144 -13.31 -22.10 0.18
CA TYR A 144 -13.06 -23.53 0.33
C TYR A 144 -12.35 -23.78 1.68
N SER A 145 -12.52 -24.98 2.22
CA SER A 145 -11.94 -25.34 3.53
C SER A 145 -10.89 -26.41 3.35
N ILE A 146 -9.77 -26.27 4.06
CA ILE A 146 -8.67 -27.23 4.09
C ILE A 146 -8.38 -27.68 5.54
N PRO A 147 -7.73 -28.84 5.73
CA PRO A 147 -7.18 -29.23 7.02
C PRO A 147 -6.07 -28.27 7.51
N MET A 148 -5.88 -28.21 8.84
CA MET A 148 -4.88 -27.32 9.45
C MET A 148 -3.44 -27.67 9.07
N ASP A 149 -3.12 -28.93 8.87
CA ASP A 149 -1.81 -29.40 8.45
C ASP A 149 -1.48 -28.95 7.02
N GLU A 150 -2.45 -29.04 6.11
CA GLU A 150 -2.33 -28.49 4.76
C GLU A 150 -2.17 -26.97 4.81
N PHE A 151 -2.92 -26.27 5.67
CA PHE A 151 -2.79 -24.83 5.84
C PHE A 151 -1.38 -24.40 6.29
N LYS A 152 -0.71 -25.18 7.14
CA LYS A 152 0.68 -24.90 7.55
C LYS A 152 1.65 -24.92 6.37
N ILE A 153 1.44 -25.80 5.40
CA ILE A 153 2.24 -25.82 4.16
C ILE A 153 1.95 -24.56 3.35
N TYR A 154 0.67 -24.21 3.18
CA TYR A 154 0.26 -22.96 2.55
C TYR A 154 0.91 -21.71 3.19
N GLN A 155 1.01 -21.67 4.52
CA GLN A 155 1.65 -20.55 5.22
C GLN A 155 3.13 -20.39 4.83
N GLN A 156 3.84 -21.48 4.63
CA GLN A 156 5.25 -21.45 4.23
C GLN A 156 5.42 -20.99 2.77
N GLU A 157 4.58 -21.49 1.87
CA GLU A 157 4.64 -21.18 0.45
C GLU A 157 4.18 -19.75 0.13
N HIS A 158 3.18 -19.25 0.86
CA HIS A 158 2.55 -17.94 0.64
C HIS A 158 2.92 -16.91 1.70
N THR A 159 4.12 -16.99 2.27
CA THR A 159 4.61 -15.99 3.23
C THR A 159 4.45 -14.57 2.69
N GLY A 160 3.74 -13.73 3.46
CA GLY A 160 3.46 -12.35 3.09
C GLY A 160 2.22 -12.15 2.21
N PHE A 161 1.51 -13.23 1.86
CA PHE A 161 0.28 -13.19 1.07
C PHE A 161 -0.92 -13.82 1.79
N LEU A 162 -0.84 -13.99 3.11
CA LEU A 162 -1.93 -14.48 3.93
C LEU A 162 -2.42 -13.38 4.86
N LYS A 163 -3.73 -13.28 5.06
CA LYS A 163 -4.36 -12.29 5.96
C LYS A 163 -5.64 -12.84 6.59
N GLY A 164 -5.91 -12.45 7.83
CA GLY A 164 -7.15 -12.83 8.49
C GLY A 164 -8.39 -12.42 7.70
N LEU A 165 -9.43 -13.25 7.65
CA LEU A 165 -10.66 -13.03 6.86
C LEU A 165 -11.39 -11.72 7.23
N ILE A 166 -11.18 -11.17 8.42
CA ILE A 166 -11.73 -9.88 8.85
C ILE A 166 -11.29 -8.72 7.94
N TRP A 167 -10.15 -8.86 7.27
CA TRP A 167 -9.57 -7.88 6.35
C TRP A 167 -10.01 -8.08 4.89
N TYR A 168 -10.88 -9.05 4.62
CA TYR A 168 -11.31 -9.38 3.24
C TYR A 168 -11.89 -8.19 2.46
N TYR A 169 -12.43 -7.20 3.14
CA TYR A 169 -12.93 -5.97 2.49
C TYR A 169 -11.84 -5.19 1.75
N GLU A 170 -10.58 -5.37 2.08
CA GLU A 170 -9.47 -4.70 1.39
C GLU A 170 -9.24 -5.23 -0.02
N LYS A 171 -9.58 -6.50 -0.29
CA LYS A 171 -9.33 -7.18 -1.58
C LYS A 171 -7.93 -6.90 -2.08
N GLU A 172 -6.97 -7.23 -1.22
CA GLU A 172 -5.59 -6.80 -1.36
C GLU A 172 -4.82 -7.63 -2.38
N THR A 173 -4.01 -6.97 -3.20
CA THR A 173 -2.91 -7.53 -3.99
C THR A 173 -1.63 -6.84 -3.54
N ARG A 174 -0.56 -7.59 -3.32
CA ARG A 174 0.72 -7.08 -2.83
C ARG A 174 1.81 -7.14 -3.88
N LEU A 175 2.57 -6.05 -3.97
CA LEU A 175 3.93 -6.07 -4.47
C LEU A 175 4.84 -6.26 -3.25
N LEU A 176 5.47 -7.42 -3.14
CA LEU A 176 6.38 -7.79 -2.07
C LEU A 176 7.80 -7.91 -2.61
N ILE A 177 8.74 -7.24 -1.98
CA ILE A 177 10.16 -7.28 -2.32
C ILE A 177 10.95 -7.80 -1.13
N LYS A 178 11.77 -8.82 -1.35
CA LYS A 178 12.76 -9.31 -0.38
C LYS A 178 14.15 -8.91 -0.82
N LEU A 179 14.91 -8.25 0.06
CA LEU A 179 16.33 -7.96 -0.17
C LEU A 179 17.18 -9.24 -0.06
N ARG A 180 18.22 -9.33 -0.87
CA ARG A 180 19.16 -10.46 -0.95
C ARG A 180 20.62 -10.02 -0.95
N GLY A 181 21.51 -11.01 -0.78
CA GLY A 181 22.95 -10.83 -0.92
C GLY A 181 23.54 -9.75 -0.01
N ALA A 182 24.56 -9.08 -0.48
CA ALA A 182 25.30 -8.09 0.29
C ALA A 182 24.43 -6.90 0.77
N VAL A 183 23.37 -6.58 0.03
CA VAL A 183 22.41 -5.54 0.45
C VAL A 183 21.64 -5.99 1.68
N ALA A 184 21.13 -7.23 1.69
CA ALA A 184 20.44 -7.79 2.85
C ALA A 184 21.36 -7.86 4.08
N ASP A 185 22.60 -8.30 3.92
CA ASP A 185 23.58 -8.38 5.01
C ASP A 185 23.92 -7.00 5.58
N SER A 186 24.02 -5.99 4.72
CA SER A 186 24.21 -4.60 5.16
C SER A 186 23.04 -4.08 6.03
N ILE A 187 21.81 -4.50 5.74
CA ILE A 187 20.63 -4.14 6.54
C ILE A 187 20.58 -4.92 7.84
N ARG A 188 20.85 -6.24 7.83
CA ARG A 188 20.93 -7.05 9.06
C ARG A 188 21.93 -6.50 10.07
N ASN A 189 23.07 -6.00 9.61
CA ASN A 189 24.07 -5.36 10.46
C ASN A 189 23.59 -4.07 11.13
N ARG A 190 22.41 -3.56 10.74
CA ARG A 190 21.78 -2.35 11.30
C ARG A 190 20.49 -2.63 12.07
N VAL A 191 20.18 -3.89 12.38
CA VAL A 191 18.94 -4.27 13.09
C VAL A 191 18.73 -3.45 14.36
N LYS A 192 19.77 -3.28 15.18
CA LYS A 192 19.70 -2.50 16.44
C LYS A 192 19.34 -1.03 16.21
N ASP A 193 19.86 -0.40 15.17
CA ASP A 193 19.57 1.00 14.85
C ASP A 193 18.12 1.14 14.34
N ILE A 194 17.63 0.12 13.62
CA ILE A 194 16.24 0.04 13.14
C ILE A 194 15.27 -0.17 14.31
N GLU A 195 15.57 -1.10 15.22
CA GLU A 195 14.76 -1.36 16.41
C GLU A 195 14.67 -0.14 17.34
N ARG A 196 15.77 0.62 17.49
CA ARG A 196 15.77 1.89 18.22
C ARG A 196 15.02 3.02 17.50
N GLY A 197 14.60 2.78 16.25
CA GLY A 197 13.91 3.78 15.45
C GLY A 197 14.81 4.93 14.97
N GLU A 198 16.13 4.78 15.02
CA GLU A 198 17.09 5.82 14.59
C GLU A 198 17.12 5.94 13.05
N ILE A 199 16.99 4.82 12.37
CA ILE A 199 16.96 4.75 10.90
C ILE A 199 15.80 3.91 10.41
N LYS A 200 15.33 4.25 9.22
CA LYS A 200 14.35 3.46 8.47
C LYS A 200 14.86 3.20 7.07
N TYR A 201 14.44 2.07 6.52
CA TYR A 201 14.69 1.78 5.12
C TYR A 201 13.36 1.71 4.38
N LYS A 202 13.36 2.17 3.13
CA LYS A 202 12.21 2.07 2.22
C LYS A 202 12.72 1.70 0.84
N ILE A 203 11.93 1.00 0.06
CA ILE A 203 12.22 0.81 -1.36
C ILE A 203 11.42 1.83 -2.15
N GLU A 204 12.07 2.53 -3.06
CA GLU A 204 11.46 3.43 -4.02
C GLU A 204 11.36 2.73 -5.36
N LEU A 205 10.16 2.77 -5.96
CA LEU A 205 9.85 2.25 -7.29
C LEU A 205 9.55 3.42 -8.23
N SER A 206 10.25 3.51 -9.35
CA SER A 206 10.01 4.52 -10.37
C SER A 206 8.69 4.27 -11.10
N LEU A 207 7.89 5.32 -11.28
CA LEU A 207 6.64 5.32 -12.05
C LEU A 207 6.81 5.92 -13.45
N GLU A 208 7.98 6.37 -13.85
CA GLU A 208 8.22 7.13 -15.10
C GLU A 208 7.64 6.44 -16.33
N THR A 209 7.83 5.13 -16.45
CA THR A 209 7.37 4.33 -17.60
C THR A 209 5.85 4.26 -17.74
N ILE A 210 5.12 4.45 -16.63
CA ILE A 210 3.66 4.36 -16.58
C ILE A 210 2.99 5.68 -16.22
N TYR A 211 3.75 6.70 -15.85
CA TYR A 211 3.23 7.98 -15.38
C TYR A 211 2.13 8.56 -16.29
N PRO A 212 2.22 8.50 -17.63
CA PRO A 212 1.16 8.94 -18.51
C PRO A 212 -0.12 8.10 -18.49
N LYS A 213 -0.15 6.95 -17.78
CA LYS A 213 -1.29 6.02 -17.74
C LYS A 213 -1.96 5.93 -16.37
N ILE A 214 -1.38 6.54 -15.34
CA ILE A 214 -1.99 6.54 -14.01
C ILE A 214 -3.20 7.47 -14.00
N ILE A 215 -4.18 7.13 -13.16
CA ILE A 215 -5.39 7.92 -12.92
C ILE A 215 -5.41 8.25 -11.44
N ILE A 216 -5.80 9.46 -11.08
CA ILE A 216 -5.92 9.91 -9.70
C ILE A 216 -7.40 10.16 -9.39
N ASP A 217 -7.90 9.52 -8.34
CA ASP A 217 -9.20 9.85 -7.78
C ASP A 217 -8.99 10.53 -6.41
N PHE A 218 -9.73 11.60 -6.16
CA PHE A 218 -9.72 12.33 -4.89
C PHE A 218 -10.85 11.87 -3.99
N GLY A 219 -10.60 11.90 -2.68
CA GLY A 219 -11.48 11.32 -1.67
C GLY A 219 -12.88 11.95 -1.60
N PRO A 220 -13.80 11.29 -0.88
CA PRO A 220 -15.22 11.68 -0.86
C PRO A 220 -15.50 13.04 -0.20
N GLU A 221 -14.60 13.55 0.62
CA GLU A 221 -14.73 14.85 1.30
C GLU A 221 -14.07 16.00 0.52
N MET A 222 -13.67 15.77 -0.74
CA MET A 222 -13.16 16.81 -1.62
C MET A 222 -14.32 17.40 -2.44
N ASP A 223 -14.55 18.70 -2.32
CA ASP A 223 -15.70 19.37 -2.95
C ASP A 223 -15.50 19.66 -4.44
N SER A 224 -14.27 19.97 -4.83
CA SER A 224 -13.90 20.23 -6.23
C SER A 224 -12.48 19.78 -6.52
N LEU A 225 -12.11 19.71 -7.81
CA LEU A 225 -10.73 19.46 -8.18
C LEU A 225 -9.81 20.65 -7.85
N ASP A 226 -10.35 21.86 -7.85
CA ASP A 226 -9.60 23.08 -7.52
C ASP A 226 -9.21 23.11 -6.03
N ASP A 227 -10.00 22.47 -5.16
CA ASP A 227 -9.66 22.37 -3.73
C ASP A 227 -8.65 21.26 -3.42
N CYS A 228 -8.45 20.33 -4.35
CA CYS A 228 -7.62 19.13 -4.12
C CYS A 228 -6.13 19.43 -3.88
N TRP A 229 -5.61 20.58 -4.30
CA TRP A 229 -4.22 20.98 -4.11
C TRP A 229 -4.04 22.08 -3.06
N HIS A 230 -5.15 22.54 -2.45
CA HIS A 230 -5.15 23.40 -1.26
C HIS A 230 -5.61 22.60 -0.04
N LEU A 231 -4.84 22.70 1.04
CA LEU A 231 -5.30 22.22 2.34
C LEU A 231 -6.06 23.31 3.08
N THR A 232 -6.98 22.90 3.94
CA THR A 232 -7.59 23.76 4.96
C THR A 232 -6.55 24.46 5.83
N SER A 233 -5.32 23.93 5.92
CA SER A 233 -4.16 24.53 6.60
C SER A 233 -3.37 25.53 5.75
N GLY A 234 -3.80 25.86 4.54
CA GLY A 234 -3.13 26.79 3.64
C GLY A 234 -1.87 26.26 2.95
N LYS A 235 -1.62 24.95 2.98
CA LYS A 235 -0.51 24.34 2.24
C LYS A 235 -0.92 24.02 0.80
N GLU A 236 -0.07 24.40 -0.14
CA GLU A 236 -0.21 24.00 -1.54
C GLU A 236 0.49 22.68 -1.83
N PHE A 237 -0.14 21.87 -2.67
CA PHE A 237 0.41 20.64 -3.22
C PHE A 237 0.73 20.83 -4.71
N ASN A 238 1.95 21.24 -5.00
CA ASN A 238 2.37 21.59 -6.37
C ASN A 238 2.33 20.42 -7.35
N GLY A 239 2.70 19.21 -6.90
CA GLY A 239 2.62 18.01 -7.75
C GLY A 239 1.20 17.65 -8.13
N ILE A 240 0.25 17.77 -7.18
CA ILE A 240 -1.18 17.55 -7.43
C ILE A 240 -1.71 18.61 -8.39
N ARG A 241 -1.42 19.89 -8.13
CA ARG A 241 -1.81 21.00 -9.00
C ARG A 241 -1.35 20.78 -10.44
N ASP A 242 -0.06 20.53 -10.60
CA ASP A 242 0.54 20.38 -11.93
C ASP A 242 -0.03 19.16 -12.67
N PHE A 243 -0.36 18.08 -11.95
CA PHE A 243 -1.02 16.92 -12.53
C PHE A 243 -2.46 17.22 -12.95
N ILE A 244 -3.25 17.93 -12.13
CA ILE A 244 -4.63 18.32 -12.46
C ILE A 244 -4.65 19.16 -13.75
N TYR A 245 -3.81 20.20 -13.83
CA TYR A 245 -3.80 21.11 -14.98
C TYR A 245 -3.14 20.53 -16.23
N SER A 246 -2.23 19.57 -16.09
CA SER A 246 -1.56 18.95 -17.24
C SER A 246 -2.29 17.74 -17.82
N THR A 247 -3.32 17.23 -17.14
CA THR A 247 -3.98 15.98 -17.54
C THR A 247 -5.50 16.03 -17.32
N SER A 248 -6.24 15.20 -18.07
CA SER A 248 -7.67 14.93 -17.84
C SER A 248 -7.90 13.64 -17.04
N ARG A 249 -6.90 13.15 -16.31
CA ARG A 249 -6.90 11.84 -15.64
C ARG A 249 -7.19 11.94 -14.14
N THR A 250 -7.94 12.97 -13.75
CA THR A 250 -8.34 13.22 -12.37
C THR A 250 -9.85 13.11 -12.21
N HIS A 251 -10.31 12.51 -11.13
CA HIS A 251 -11.72 12.34 -10.83
C HIS A 251 -11.97 12.60 -9.35
N LEU A 252 -13.20 13.03 -9.03
CA LEU A 252 -13.70 13.03 -7.65
C LEU A 252 -14.30 11.67 -7.32
N SER A 253 -14.28 11.30 -6.03
CA SER A 253 -14.91 10.09 -5.55
C SER A 253 -16.38 10.01 -5.90
N SER A 254 -16.86 8.83 -6.27
CA SER A 254 -18.28 8.54 -6.46
C SER A 254 -19.09 8.64 -5.16
N TYR A 255 -18.44 8.62 -4.01
CA TYR A 255 -19.07 8.81 -2.68
C TYR A 255 -19.22 10.28 -2.28
N LYS A 256 -18.81 11.23 -3.15
CA LYS A 256 -18.94 12.66 -2.87
C LYS A 256 -20.36 13.03 -2.43
N GLY A 257 -20.46 13.72 -1.30
CA GLY A 257 -21.72 14.21 -0.74
C GLY A 257 -22.61 13.16 -0.07
N THR A 258 -22.40 11.86 -0.29
CA THR A 258 -23.22 10.80 0.31
C THR A 258 -23.02 10.70 1.82
N ILE A 259 -21.83 10.99 2.29
CA ILE A 259 -21.43 10.85 3.70
C ILE A 259 -21.90 12.04 4.53
N LYS A 260 -21.86 13.26 3.97
CA LYS A 260 -22.33 14.47 4.67
C LYS A 260 -23.80 14.36 5.10
N MET A 261 -24.65 13.73 4.29
CA MET A 261 -26.06 13.52 4.65
C MET A 261 -26.28 12.52 5.79
N ASN A 262 -25.45 11.49 5.90
CA ASN A 262 -25.59 10.45 6.94
C ASN A 262 -25.03 10.86 8.31
N LEU A 263 -24.02 11.71 8.36
CA LEU A 263 -23.44 12.23 9.62
C LEU A 263 -24.32 13.32 10.23
N CYS A 264 -24.90 14.20 9.41
CA CYS A 264 -25.77 15.28 9.88
C CYS A 264 -27.06 14.78 10.55
N GLN A 265 -27.65 13.68 10.07
CA GLN A 265 -28.87 13.09 10.67
C GLN A 265 -28.64 12.45 12.04
N LYS A 266 -27.40 12.14 12.43
CA LYS A 266 -27.08 11.61 13.77
C LYS A 266 -26.68 12.68 14.78
N CYS A 267 -26.19 13.83 14.34
CA CYS A 267 -25.78 14.93 15.23
C CYS A 267 -26.95 15.76 15.75
N ASP A 268 -28.06 15.85 15.00
CA ASP A 268 -29.24 16.60 15.38
C ASP A 268 -30.18 15.88 16.40
N LYS A 269 -29.77 14.72 16.90
CA LYS A 269 -30.52 13.94 17.91
C LYS A 269 -29.77 13.72 19.22
N ARG A 270 -28.89 14.65 19.60
CA ARG A 270 -28.32 14.66 20.96
C ARG A 270 -28.43 16.02 21.61
#